data_e8dd6d4ef3e83194690d301ac73d2f94
#
_entry.id   e8dd6d4ef3e83194690d301ac73d2f94
#
_cell.length_a   1.000
_cell.length_b   1.000
_cell.length_c   1.000
_cell.angle_alpha   90.00
_cell.angle_beta   90.00
_cell.angle_gamma   90.00
#
_symmetry.space_group_name_H-M   'P 1'
#
loop_
_entity.id
_entity.type
_entity.pdbx_description
1 polymer ?
#
loop_
_entity_poly.entity_id
_entity_poly.type
_entity_poly.pdbx_seq_one_letter_code
_entity_poly.pdbx_strand_id
1 'polypeptide(L)'
;KNGITVCNAGSYSTNAVAQHTFALILEHFNHTAEYNRFVQDGKWKRSKTFSPFVYPLNELAGKTLGIVGLGNIGKAVAKIANAFDMNVIASSRTPKNIDGIKDVSFDELLETSDIVSVHCPLNPQSENMFDKNAFAKMKQGALFVNTARGGVMVEEDLLEALESGHLGGAAIDTLKVEPMVEDCILMGAKNCIITPHIACAPDETRERLMGIVSDNIKNFLNGTPTNKVN
;
A
#
# COMPACT_ATOMS: atom_id res chain seq x y z
N LYS A 1 22.54 -8.71 -24.17
CA LYS A 1 23.18 -9.32 -25.35
C LYS A 1 23.55 -8.27 -26.40
N ASN A 2 22.99 -7.06 -26.34
CA ASN A 2 23.24 -5.98 -27.31
C ASN A 2 24.24 -4.92 -26.80
N GLY A 3 25.00 -5.19 -25.73
CA GLY A 3 25.96 -4.24 -25.15
C GLY A 3 25.35 -3.02 -24.46
N ILE A 4 24.00 -3.01 -24.24
CA ILE A 4 23.32 -1.91 -23.59
C ILE A 4 23.46 -2.07 -22.07
N THR A 5 23.94 -1.04 -21.39
CA THR A 5 23.99 -0.98 -19.93
C THR A 5 22.64 -0.50 -19.39
N VAL A 6 22.05 -1.28 -18.50
CA VAL A 6 20.80 -0.94 -17.81
C VAL A 6 21.11 -0.67 -16.34
N CYS A 7 20.67 0.49 -15.83
CA CYS A 7 20.80 0.87 -14.44
C CYS A 7 19.44 1.15 -13.83
N ASN A 8 19.25 0.82 -12.55
CA ASN A 8 18.04 1.18 -11.82
C ASN A 8 18.28 2.40 -10.91
N ALA A 9 17.22 2.92 -10.31
CA ALA A 9 17.30 4.04 -9.37
C ALA A 9 17.23 3.61 -7.89
N GLY A 10 17.26 2.31 -7.64
CA GLY A 10 17.25 1.75 -6.27
C GLY A 10 16.03 2.17 -5.43
N SER A 11 16.30 2.57 -4.19
CA SER A 11 15.27 2.79 -3.16
C SER A 11 14.88 4.27 -2.98
N TYR A 12 14.82 5.04 -4.06
CA TYR A 12 14.57 6.49 -4.01
C TYR A 12 13.25 6.90 -3.38
N SER A 13 12.23 6.06 -3.47
CA SER A 13 10.85 6.35 -3.05
C SER A 13 10.42 5.67 -1.74
N THR A 14 11.32 4.96 -1.05
CA THR A 14 10.98 4.14 0.11
C THR A 14 10.14 4.88 1.15
N ASN A 15 10.58 6.06 1.58
CA ASN A 15 9.88 6.82 2.62
C ASN A 15 8.56 7.42 2.11
N ALA A 16 8.52 7.88 0.85
CA ALA A 16 7.31 8.43 0.25
C ALA A 16 6.21 7.38 0.14
N VAL A 17 6.53 6.17 -0.33
CA VAL A 17 5.57 5.08 -0.44
C VAL A 17 5.08 4.64 0.95
N ALA A 18 5.97 4.53 1.94
CA ALA A 18 5.58 4.21 3.31
C ALA A 18 4.66 5.28 3.92
N GLN A 19 4.94 6.56 3.69
CA GLN A 19 4.09 7.68 4.09
C GLN A 19 2.72 7.61 3.43
N HIS A 20 2.66 7.37 2.12
CA HIS A 20 1.40 7.28 1.38
C HIS A 20 0.57 6.08 1.83
N THR A 21 1.21 4.93 2.07
CA THR A 21 0.56 3.73 2.64
C THR A 21 -0.17 4.10 3.96
N PHE A 22 0.50 4.81 4.87
CA PHE A 22 -0.12 5.23 6.12
C PHE A 22 -1.16 6.33 5.94
N ALA A 23 -1.00 7.23 4.96
CA ALA A 23 -2.04 8.21 4.64
C ALA A 23 -3.36 7.51 4.24
N LEU A 24 -3.27 6.46 3.41
CA LEU A 24 -4.42 5.66 2.99
C LEU A 24 -5.03 4.87 4.18
N ILE A 25 -4.18 4.23 5.01
CA ILE A 25 -4.63 3.53 6.22
C ILE A 25 -5.37 4.51 7.16
N LEU A 26 -4.75 5.65 7.47
CA LEU A 26 -5.34 6.64 8.38
C LEU A 26 -6.63 7.23 7.82
N GLU A 27 -6.74 7.45 6.50
CA GLU A 27 -7.99 7.91 5.89
C GLU A 27 -9.12 6.90 6.08
N HIS A 28 -8.85 5.60 5.87
CA HIS A 28 -9.84 4.55 6.10
C HIS A 28 -10.30 4.47 7.58
N PHE A 29 -9.39 4.66 8.54
CA PHE A 29 -9.71 4.52 9.97
C PHE A 29 -10.28 5.79 10.60
N ASN A 30 -9.93 6.98 10.07
CA ASN A 30 -10.29 8.26 10.66
C ASN A 30 -11.33 9.05 9.84
N HIS A 31 -11.56 8.70 8.56
CA HIS A 31 -12.51 9.39 7.67
C HIS A 31 -12.34 10.92 7.66
N THR A 32 -11.08 11.39 7.65
CA THR A 32 -10.77 12.83 7.80
C THR A 32 -11.35 13.68 6.68
N ALA A 33 -11.33 13.18 5.43
CA ALA A 33 -11.90 13.88 4.29
C ALA A 33 -13.42 13.97 4.37
N GLU A 34 -14.11 12.87 4.78
CA GLU A 34 -15.55 12.84 4.96
C GLU A 34 -16.00 13.75 6.11
N TYR A 35 -15.30 13.72 7.26
CA TYR A 35 -15.61 14.62 8.38
C TYR A 35 -15.35 16.09 8.03
N ASN A 36 -14.27 16.39 7.29
CA ASN A 36 -14.06 17.75 6.78
C ASN A 36 -15.24 18.19 5.90
N ARG A 37 -15.67 17.35 4.95
CA ARG A 37 -16.84 17.65 4.09
C ARG A 37 -18.10 17.84 4.92
N PHE A 38 -18.33 16.98 5.92
CA PHE A 38 -19.46 17.12 6.86
C PHE A 38 -19.49 18.49 7.54
N VAL A 39 -18.33 19.01 7.97
CA VAL A 39 -18.20 20.33 8.58
C VAL A 39 -18.44 21.45 7.56
N GLN A 40 -17.80 21.37 6.36
CA GLN A 40 -17.94 22.38 5.30
C GLN A 40 -19.38 22.49 4.79
N ASP A 41 -20.14 21.40 4.76
CA ASP A 41 -21.57 21.36 4.44
C ASP A 41 -22.45 21.97 5.55
N GLY A 42 -21.87 22.46 6.64
CA GLY A 42 -22.57 23.04 7.79
C GLY A 42 -23.38 22.00 8.60
N LYS A 43 -23.13 20.70 8.41
CA LYS A 43 -23.84 19.64 9.10
C LYS A 43 -23.53 19.62 10.60
N TRP A 44 -22.28 19.92 10.98
CA TRP A 44 -21.90 20.04 12.39
C TRP A 44 -22.62 21.21 13.08
N LYS A 45 -22.74 22.38 12.43
CA LYS A 45 -23.52 23.52 12.96
C LYS A 45 -24.98 23.15 13.26
N ARG A 46 -25.54 22.20 12.50
CA ARG A 46 -26.91 21.72 12.66
C ARG A 46 -27.03 20.48 13.58
N SER A 47 -25.89 19.95 14.04
CA SER A 47 -25.87 18.80 14.94
C SER A 47 -26.43 19.16 16.32
N LYS A 48 -27.18 18.24 16.91
CA LYS A 48 -27.66 18.34 18.30
C LYS A 48 -26.64 17.83 19.31
N THR A 49 -25.57 17.17 18.83
CA THR A 49 -24.53 16.58 19.69
C THR A 49 -23.22 17.36 19.53
N PHE A 50 -22.41 17.39 20.57
CA PHE A 50 -21.08 17.97 20.55
C PHE A 50 -20.18 17.30 19.49
N SER A 51 -20.18 15.98 19.48
CA SER A 51 -19.43 15.15 18.50
C SER A 51 -20.41 14.24 17.76
N PRO A 52 -20.74 14.52 16.48
CA PRO A 52 -21.55 13.63 15.65
C PRO A 52 -20.68 12.47 15.12
N PHE A 53 -20.91 11.25 15.60
CA PHE A 53 -20.24 10.03 15.13
C PHE A 53 -20.99 9.44 13.92
N VAL A 54 -20.78 10.05 12.75
CA VAL A 54 -21.48 9.67 11.49
C VAL A 54 -20.73 8.60 10.69
N TYR A 55 -19.44 8.43 10.95
CA TYR A 55 -18.60 7.38 10.40
C TYR A 55 -17.96 6.59 11.54
N PRO A 56 -17.73 5.28 11.36
CA PRO A 56 -17.03 4.47 12.38
C PRO A 56 -15.55 4.95 12.49
N LEU A 57 -15.11 5.14 13.71
CA LEU A 57 -13.72 5.52 14.00
C LEU A 57 -13.07 4.38 14.77
N ASN A 58 -11.82 4.07 14.40
CA ASN A 58 -11.07 2.98 15.02
C ASN A 58 -9.61 3.40 15.25
N GLU A 59 -9.02 2.93 16.35
CA GLU A 59 -7.60 3.08 16.62
C GLU A 59 -6.76 2.03 15.89
N LEU A 60 -5.50 2.38 15.59
CA LEU A 60 -4.51 1.45 15.06
C LEU A 60 -3.79 0.66 16.16
N ALA A 61 -3.67 1.23 17.35
CA ALA A 61 -2.99 0.60 18.47
C ALA A 61 -3.57 -0.79 18.78
N GLY A 62 -2.69 -1.79 18.92
CA GLY A 62 -3.05 -3.19 19.16
C GLY A 62 -3.56 -3.96 17.95
N LYS A 63 -3.85 -3.31 16.81
CA LYS A 63 -4.22 -4.02 15.57
C LYS A 63 -3.01 -4.68 14.93
N THR A 64 -3.26 -5.75 14.17
CA THR A 64 -2.23 -6.47 13.44
C THR A 64 -2.10 -5.96 12.01
N LEU A 65 -0.90 -5.48 11.65
CA LEU A 65 -0.51 -5.17 10.28
C LEU A 65 0.27 -6.34 9.69
N GLY A 66 -0.30 -6.98 8.67
CA GLY A 66 0.35 -7.99 7.85
C GLY A 66 1.04 -7.36 6.64
N ILE A 67 2.35 -7.54 6.51
CA ILE A 67 3.16 -6.99 5.43
C ILE A 67 3.54 -8.10 4.46
N VAL A 68 3.05 -8.02 3.22
CA VAL A 68 3.43 -8.95 2.16
C VAL A 68 4.60 -8.36 1.37
N GLY A 69 5.80 -8.89 1.62
CA GLY A 69 7.04 -8.39 1.04
C GLY A 69 7.82 -7.44 1.97
N LEU A 70 8.77 -7.98 2.73
CA LEU A 70 9.60 -7.22 3.69
C LEU A 70 10.90 -6.70 3.05
N GLY A 71 10.76 -5.95 1.93
CA GLY A 71 11.82 -5.16 1.30
C GLY A 71 12.03 -3.81 2.01
N ASN A 72 12.71 -2.85 1.34
CA ASN A 72 12.96 -1.53 1.94
C ASN A 72 11.67 -0.79 2.31
N ILE A 73 10.65 -0.83 1.43
CA ILE A 73 9.35 -0.20 1.68
C ILE A 73 8.63 -0.91 2.84
N GLY A 74 8.51 -2.24 2.79
CA GLY A 74 7.86 -3.01 3.86
C GLY A 74 8.48 -2.77 5.23
N LYS A 75 9.81 -2.65 5.31
CA LYS A 75 10.53 -2.29 6.55
C LYS A 75 10.20 -0.88 7.04
N ALA A 76 10.10 0.09 6.12
CA ALA A 76 9.74 1.46 6.46
C ALA A 76 8.29 1.54 6.97
N VAL A 77 7.37 0.79 6.35
CA VAL A 77 5.98 0.64 6.78
C VAL A 77 5.91 -0.01 8.18
N ALA A 78 6.66 -1.10 8.40
CA ALA A 78 6.75 -1.75 9.71
C ALA A 78 7.22 -0.79 10.81
N LYS A 79 8.23 0.04 10.52
CA LYS A 79 8.73 1.06 11.47
C LYS A 79 7.64 2.07 11.87
N ILE A 80 6.81 2.50 10.92
CA ILE A 80 5.70 3.42 11.21
C ILE A 80 4.62 2.70 12.00
N ALA A 81 4.29 1.44 11.65
CA ALA A 81 3.31 0.63 12.37
C ALA A 81 3.69 0.44 13.85
N ASN A 82 4.96 0.13 14.11
CA ASN A 82 5.47 0.02 15.49
C ASN A 82 5.32 1.34 16.27
N ALA A 83 5.46 2.51 15.62
CA ALA A 83 5.23 3.80 16.26
C ALA A 83 3.76 4.10 16.56
N PHE A 84 2.83 3.36 15.95
CA PHE A 84 1.39 3.35 16.27
C PHE A 84 1.00 2.21 17.23
N ASP A 85 1.96 1.56 17.89
CA ASP A 85 1.74 0.43 18.79
C ASP A 85 0.96 -0.74 18.13
N MET A 86 1.17 -0.96 16.84
CA MET A 86 0.58 -2.07 16.11
C MET A 86 1.41 -3.35 16.28
N ASN A 87 0.76 -4.51 16.18
CA ASN A 87 1.44 -5.80 16.03
C ASN A 87 1.85 -5.97 14.57
N VAL A 88 3.13 -6.17 14.29
CA VAL A 88 3.63 -6.30 12.92
C VAL A 88 4.01 -7.75 12.63
N ILE A 89 3.40 -8.32 11.60
CA ILE A 89 3.75 -9.63 11.04
C ILE A 89 4.11 -9.48 9.57
N ALA A 90 4.95 -10.35 9.05
CA ALA A 90 5.37 -10.26 7.66
C ALA A 90 5.43 -11.63 6.99
N SER A 91 5.05 -11.68 5.72
CA SER A 91 5.28 -12.83 4.85
C SER A 91 6.18 -12.42 3.70
N SER A 92 7.30 -13.10 3.55
CA SER A 92 8.25 -12.87 2.47
C SER A 92 8.90 -14.18 2.05
N ARG A 93 9.33 -14.25 0.77
CA ARG A 93 9.95 -15.45 0.20
C ARG A 93 11.09 -16.03 1.07
N THR A 94 11.81 -15.18 1.76
CA THR A 94 12.85 -15.56 2.70
C THR A 94 12.63 -14.79 4.00
N PRO A 95 12.46 -15.47 5.14
CA PRO A 95 12.34 -14.84 6.45
C PRO A 95 13.48 -13.86 6.72
N LYS A 96 13.18 -12.75 7.35
CA LYS A 96 14.15 -11.66 7.59
C LYS A 96 14.64 -11.57 9.02
N ASN A 97 13.92 -12.20 9.97
CA ASN A 97 14.26 -12.22 11.39
C ASN A 97 14.60 -10.80 11.94
N ILE A 98 13.70 -9.85 11.70
CA ILE A 98 13.85 -8.46 12.15
C ILE A 98 13.14 -8.31 13.47
N ASP A 99 13.82 -7.72 14.44
CA ASP A 99 13.24 -7.43 15.76
C ASP A 99 11.96 -6.58 15.65
N GLY A 100 10.93 -6.93 16.42
CA GLY A 100 9.62 -6.29 16.37
C GLY A 100 8.77 -6.68 15.15
N ILE A 101 9.18 -7.67 14.33
CA ILE A 101 8.41 -8.18 13.19
C ILE A 101 8.41 -9.71 13.24
N LYS A 102 7.24 -10.34 13.37
CA LYS A 102 7.11 -11.80 13.32
C LYS A 102 7.00 -12.27 11.87
N ASP A 103 7.94 -13.10 11.42
CA ASP A 103 7.82 -13.79 10.13
C ASP A 103 6.77 -14.93 10.22
N VAL A 104 5.82 -14.95 9.28
CA VAL A 104 4.71 -15.92 9.22
C VAL A 104 4.48 -16.43 7.81
N SER A 105 3.68 -17.49 7.66
CA SER A 105 3.22 -17.92 6.34
C SER A 105 2.26 -16.90 5.71
N PHE A 106 2.03 -16.98 4.41
CA PHE A 106 1.07 -16.12 3.72
C PHE A 106 -0.35 -16.32 4.25
N ASP A 107 -0.76 -17.58 4.44
CA ASP A 107 -2.08 -17.91 4.96
C ASP A 107 -2.27 -17.39 6.40
N GLU A 108 -1.31 -17.63 7.31
CA GLU A 108 -1.36 -17.08 8.67
C GLU A 108 -1.45 -15.55 8.67
N LEU A 109 -0.72 -14.88 7.76
CA LEU A 109 -0.81 -13.43 7.61
C LEU A 109 -2.22 -12.99 7.23
N LEU A 110 -2.84 -13.62 6.22
CA LEU A 110 -4.19 -13.29 5.78
C LEU A 110 -5.22 -13.48 6.90
N GLU A 111 -5.17 -14.61 7.60
CA GLU A 111 -6.14 -15.00 8.62
C GLU A 111 -6.06 -14.15 9.89
N THR A 112 -4.90 -13.57 10.19
CA THR A 112 -4.68 -12.89 11.48
C THR A 112 -4.58 -11.36 11.39
N SER A 113 -4.41 -10.80 10.18
CA SER A 113 -4.21 -9.36 10.01
C SER A 113 -5.52 -8.57 9.98
N ASP A 114 -5.56 -7.46 10.72
CA ASP A 114 -6.61 -6.45 10.59
C ASP A 114 -6.38 -5.57 9.35
N ILE A 115 -5.12 -5.42 8.95
CA ILE A 115 -4.70 -4.68 7.77
C ILE A 115 -3.68 -5.53 7.02
N VAL A 116 -3.88 -5.77 5.73
CA VAL A 116 -2.90 -6.43 4.84
C VAL A 116 -2.34 -5.40 3.89
N SER A 117 -1.01 -5.17 3.92
CA SER A 117 -0.32 -4.19 3.09
C SER A 117 0.70 -4.85 2.17
N VAL A 118 0.59 -4.59 0.86
CA VAL A 118 1.37 -5.25 -0.18
C VAL A 118 2.57 -4.40 -0.58
N HIS A 119 3.77 -4.99 -0.49
CA HIS A 119 5.06 -4.36 -0.85
C HIS A 119 5.99 -5.32 -1.60
N CYS A 120 5.45 -6.38 -2.18
CA CYS A 120 6.21 -7.29 -3.04
C CYS A 120 6.25 -6.78 -4.49
N PRO A 121 7.30 -7.10 -5.26
CA PRO A 121 7.35 -6.81 -6.68
C PRO A 121 6.37 -7.71 -7.46
N LEU A 122 5.86 -7.21 -8.59
CA LEU A 122 5.12 -8.04 -9.54
C LEU A 122 6.09 -8.97 -10.29
N ASN A 123 5.83 -10.25 -10.22
CA ASN A 123 6.57 -11.30 -10.94
C ASN A 123 5.63 -12.53 -11.09
N PRO A 124 6.04 -13.59 -11.79
CA PRO A 124 5.17 -14.75 -12.00
C PRO A 124 4.65 -15.43 -10.72
N GLN A 125 5.31 -15.27 -9.57
CA GLN A 125 4.89 -15.84 -8.29
C GLN A 125 3.92 -14.94 -7.52
N SER A 126 3.93 -13.65 -7.80
CA SER A 126 3.06 -12.66 -7.13
C SER A 126 1.94 -12.14 -8.02
N GLU A 127 1.93 -12.47 -9.31
CA GLU A 127 0.84 -12.14 -10.22
C GLU A 127 -0.45 -12.82 -9.75
N ASN A 128 -1.51 -12.03 -9.59
CA ASN A 128 -2.83 -12.46 -9.12
C ASN A 128 -2.79 -13.24 -7.78
N MET A 129 -1.77 -13.02 -6.93
CA MET A 129 -1.66 -13.73 -5.65
C MET A 129 -2.78 -13.37 -4.68
N PHE A 130 -3.42 -12.23 -4.86
CA PHE A 130 -4.64 -11.82 -4.17
C PHE A 130 -5.84 -12.10 -5.09
N ASP A 131 -6.22 -13.34 -5.16
CA ASP A 131 -7.42 -13.85 -5.82
C ASP A 131 -8.58 -14.00 -4.83
N LYS A 132 -9.71 -14.51 -5.30
CA LYS A 132 -10.90 -14.79 -4.48
C LYS A 132 -10.59 -15.61 -3.23
N ASN A 133 -9.70 -16.60 -3.34
CA ASN A 133 -9.35 -17.48 -2.21
C ASN A 133 -8.51 -16.71 -1.17
N ALA A 134 -7.57 -15.88 -1.63
CA ALA A 134 -6.76 -15.05 -0.74
C ALA A 134 -7.64 -14.01 -0.01
N PHE A 135 -8.54 -13.32 -0.72
CA PHE A 135 -9.48 -12.39 -0.07
C PHE A 135 -10.42 -13.10 0.91
N ALA A 136 -10.92 -14.29 0.56
CA ALA A 136 -11.79 -15.07 1.46
C ALA A 136 -11.08 -15.55 2.74
N LYS A 137 -9.74 -15.73 2.72
CA LYS A 137 -8.94 -16.06 3.90
C LYS A 137 -8.65 -14.85 4.79
N MET A 138 -8.77 -13.63 4.25
CA MET A 138 -8.54 -12.43 5.06
C MET A 138 -9.57 -12.36 6.18
N LYS A 139 -9.16 -11.75 7.28
CA LYS A 139 -10.04 -11.55 8.44
C LYS A 139 -11.27 -10.72 8.05
N GLN A 140 -12.45 -11.12 8.55
CA GLN A 140 -13.68 -10.37 8.35
C GLN A 140 -13.50 -8.91 8.80
N GLY A 141 -13.81 -7.96 7.92
CA GLY A 141 -13.66 -6.53 8.18
C GLY A 141 -12.23 -6.00 8.02
N ALA A 142 -11.28 -6.81 7.53
CA ALA A 142 -9.90 -6.36 7.29
C ALA A 142 -9.84 -5.30 6.18
N LEU A 143 -8.81 -4.43 6.27
CA LEU A 143 -8.42 -3.48 5.23
C LEU A 143 -7.35 -4.10 4.31
N PHE A 144 -7.57 -4.07 3.01
CA PHE A 144 -6.56 -4.40 2.00
C PHE A 144 -5.89 -3.14 1.46
N VAL A 145 -4.54 -3.09 1.47
CA VAL A 145 -3.77 -1.94 0.99
C VAL A 145 -2.76 -2.37 -0.07
N ASN A 146 -2.83 -1.77 -1.26
CA ASN A 146 -1.90 -2.05 -2.34
C ASN A 146 -1.29 -0.77 -2.92
N THR A 147 -0.06 -0.47 -2.49
CA THR A 147 0.80 0.59 -3.04
C THR A 147 1.98 0.01 -3.84
N ALA A 148 1.91 -1.26 -4.22
CA ALA A 148 2.96 -1.96 -4.96
C ALA A 148 2.70 -2.00 -6.47
N ARG A 149 1.88 -2.93 -6.94
CA ARG A 149 1.49 -3.11 -8.35
C ARG A 149 0.09 -3.67 -8.45
N GLY A 150 -0.73 -3.17 -9.37
CA GLY A 150 -2.10 -3.65 -9.58
C GLY A 150 -2.17 -5.13 -9.96
N GLY A 151 -1.26 -5.62 -10.79
CA GLY A 151 -1.23 -7.03 -11.22
C GLY A 151 -0.98 -8.07 -10.13
N VAL A 152 -0.75 -7.67 -8.86
CA VAL A 152 -0.68 -8.63 -7.74
C VAL A 152 -2.06 -9.05 -7.23
N MET A 153 -3.11 -8.35 -7.63
CA MET A 153 -4.50 -8.62 -7.24
C MET A 153 -5.39 -8.84 -8.47
N VAL A 154 -6.49 -9.56 -8.25
CA VAL A 154 -7.60 -9.68 -9.20
C VAL A 154 -8.65 -8.66 -8.78
N GLU A 155 -8.87 -7.63 -9.63
CA GLU A 155 -9.75 -6.49 -9.30
C GLU A 155 -11.22 -6.92 -9.13
N GLU A 156 -11.67 -7.90 -9.92
CA GLU A 156 -13.01 -8.48 -9.83
C GLU A 156 -13.25 -9.17 -8.48
N ASP A 157 -12.26 -9.92 -8.01
CA ASP A 157 -12.33 -10.65 -6.74
C ASP A 157 -12.28 -9.70 -5.54
N LEU A 158 -11.50 -8.61 -5.65
CA LEU A 158 -11.49 -7.53 -4.66
C LEU A 158 -12.86 -6.84 -4.58
N LEU A 159 -13.47 -6.54 -5.74
CA LEU A 159 -14.82 -5.96 -5.77
C LEU A 159 -15.85 -6.87 -5.09
N GLU A 160 -15.86 -8.16 -5.41
CA GLU A 160 -16.75 -9.15 -4.77
C GLU A 160 -16.57 -9.17 -3.24
N ALA A 161 -15.32 -9.13 -2.77
CA ALA A 161 -15.01 -9.14 -1.34
C ALA A 161 -15.47 -7.86 -0.61
N LEU A 162 -15.43 -6.70 -1.30
CA LEU A 162 -15.94 -5.43 -0.78
C LEU A 162 -17.48 -5.40 -0.78
N GLU A 163 -18.13 -5.81 -1.87
CA GLU A 163 -19.59 -5.79 -2.02
C GLU A 163 -20.28 -6.77 -1.06
N SER A 164 -19.68 -7.94 -0.84
CA SER A 164 -20.17 -8.91 0.15
C SER A 164 -20.02 -8.41 1.60
N GLY A 165 -19.21 -7.36 1.82
CA GLY A 165 -18.88 -6.86 3.17
C GLY A 165 -17.93 -7.78 3.92
N HIS A 166 -17.27 -8.73 3.24
CA HIS A 166 -16.22 -9.55 3.86
C HIS A 166 -15.02 -8.68 4.21
N LEU A 167 -14.53 -7.86 3.27
CA LEU A 167 -13.53 -6.84 3.57
C LEU A 167 -14.19 -5.56 4.07
N GLY A 168 -13.58 -4.94 5.09
CA GLY A 168 -13.98 -3.65 5.63
C GLY A 168 -13.69 -2.49 4.68
N GLY A 169 -12.68 -2.65 3.83
CA GLY A 169 -12.30 -1.66 2.83
C GLY A 169 -11.09 -2.07 2.02
N ALA A 170 -10.79 -1.26 1.01
CA ALA A 170 -9.55 -1.32 0.24
C ALA A 170 -8.97 0.08 0.03
N ALA A 171 -7.64 0.16 -0.05
CA ALA A 171 -6.92 1.39 -0.36
C ALA A 171 -5.80 1.05 -1.34
N ILE A 172 -5.94 1.52 -2.58
CA ILE A 172 -5.06 1.14 -3.68
C ILE A 172 -4.50 2.37 -4.39
N ASP A 173 -3.22 2.32 -4.69
CA ASP A 173 -2.52 3.37 -5.45
C ASP A 173 -2.17 2.89 -6.87
N THR A 174 -2.40 1.60 -7.17
CA THR A 174 -2.01 0.99 -8.45
C THR A 174 -3.12 0.10 -8.99
N LEU A 175 -3.34 0.17 -10.31
CA LEU A 175 -4.30 -0.65 -11.04
C LEU A 175 -3.59 -1.63 -11.98
N LYS A 176 -4.30 -2.64 -12.45
CA LYS A 176 -3.78 -3.60 -13.43
C LYS A 176 -3.44 -2.93 -14.76
N VAL A 177 -4.24 -1.94 -15.16
CA VAL A 177 -4.01 -1.12 -16.37
C VAL A 177 -3.81 0.33 -15.96
N GLU A 178 -2.65 0.89 -16.27
CA GLU A 178 -2.24 2.25 -15.96
C GLU A 178 -1.61 2.94 -17.19
N PRO A 179 -1.94 4.24 -17.48
CA PRO A 179 -3.02 5.00 -16.85
C PRO A 179 -4.37 4.37 -17.10
N MET A 180 -5.36 4.67 -16.23
CA MET A 180 -6.73 4.22 -16.39
C MET A 180 -7.32 4.83 -17.67
N VAL A 181 -7.58 3.98 -18.70
CA VAL A 181 -8.11 4.43 -20.00
C VAL A 181 -9.61 4.25 -20.11
N GLU A 182 -10.19 3.37 -19.31
CA GLU A 182 -11.62 3.13 -19.16
C GLU A 182 -11.95 3.09 -17.67
N ASP A 183 -13.22 3.20 -17.30
CA ASP A 183 -13.63 3.15 -15.91
C ASP A 183 -13.22 1.80 -15.29
N CYS A 184 -12.44 1.88 -14.21
CA CYS A 184 -12.10 0.70 -13.43
C CYS A 184 -13.33 0.20 -12.66
N ILE A 185 -13.52 -1.11 -12.60
CA ILE A 185 -14.65 -1.74 -11.90
C ILE A 185 -14.68 -1.41 -10.39
N LEU A 186 -13.56 -1.01 -9.80
CA LEU A 186 -13.46 -0.58 -8.41
C LEU A 186 -13.91 0.87 -8.19
N MET A 187 -14.16 1.65 -9.26
CA MET A 187 -14.68 3.01 -9.13
C MET A 187 -16.10 2.97 -8.55
N GLY A 188 -16.30 3.73 -7.48
CA GLY A 188 -17.57 3.75 -6.78
C GLY A 188 -17.82 2.54 -5.86
N ALA A 189 -16.90 1.60 -5.78
CA ALA A 189 -16.98 0.51 -4.83
C ALA A 189 -16.98 1.06 -3.39
N LYS A 190 -17.83 0.48 -2.55
CA LYS A 190 -17.98 0.91 -1.15
C LYS A 190 -16.66 0.71 -0.39
N ASN A 191 -16.27 1.72 0.38
CA ASN A 191 -15.06 1.70 1.22
C ASN A 191 -13.77 1.42 0.43
N CYS A 192 -13.73 1.81 -0.85
CA CYS A 192 -12.54 1.69 -1.70
C CYS A 192 -11.94 3.08 -1.95
N ILE A 193 -10.71 3.30 -1.50
CA ILE A 193 -9.92 4.50 -1.79
C ILE A 193 -8.98 4.18 -2.93
N ILE A 194 -9.01 4.99 -3.99
CA ILE A 194 -8.12 4.83 -5.16
C ILE A 194 -7.34 6.12 -5.35
N THR A 195 -6.01 6.01 -5.49
CA THR A 195 -5.13 7.11 -5.86
C THR A 195 -4.39 6.78 -7.16
N PRO A 196 -4.07 7.77 -8.02
CA PRO A 196 -3.59 7.51 -9.38
C PRO A 196 -2.06 7.31 -9.44
N HIS A 197 -1.54 6.29 -8.76
CA HIS A 197 -0.12 5.89 -8.71
C HIS A 197 0.81 7.05 -8.29
N ILE A 198 0.48 7.70 -7.18
CA ILE A 198 1.17 8.89 -6.66
C ILE A 198 2.01 8.64 -5.41
N ALA A 199 2.08 7.40 -4.91
CA ALA A 199 2.86 7.09 -3.71
C ALA A 199 4.35 7.47 -3.84
N CYS A 200 4.90 7.54 -5.06
CA CYS A 200 6.28 7.94 -5.33
C CYS A 200 6.40 9.37 -5.91
N ALA A 201 5.33 10.15 -5.93
CA ALA A 201 5.26 11.44 -6.61
C ALA A 201 5.72 12.70 -5.84
N PRO A 202 6.03 12.71 -4.52
CA PRO A 202 6.51 13.92 -3.85
C PRO A 202 7.70 14.55 -4.54
N ASP A 203 7.80 15.88 -4.50
CA ASP A 203 8.86 16.64 -5.19
C ASP A 203 10.25 16.20 -4.77
N GLU A 204 10.49 16.02 -3.49
CA GLU A 204 11.78 15.57 -2.94
C GLU A 204 12.14 14.15 -3.43
N THR A 205 11.14 13.31 -3.66
CA THR A 205 11.34 11.96 -4.19
C THR A 205 11.73 12.00 -5.65
N ARG A 206 11.09 12.87 -6.44
CA ARG A 206 11.43 13.09 -7.86
C ARG A 206 12.79 13.75 -8.03
N GLU A 207 13.15 14.72 -7.20
CA GLU A 207 14.49 15.33 -7.18
C GLU A 207 15.58 14.28 -6.88
N ARG A 208 15.34 13.42 -5.88
CA ARG A 208 16.25 12.30 -5.55
C ARG A 208 16.39 11.34 -6.72
N LEU A 209 15.29 11.00 -7.39
CA LEU A 209 15.32 10.15 -8.59
C LEU A 209 16.18 10.77 -9.70
N MET A 210 15.96 12.07 -9.99
CA MET A 210 16.72 12.77 -11.02
C MET A 210 18.21 12.87 -10.68
N GLY A 211 18.56 13.05 -9.39
CA GLY A 211 19.94 12.98 -8.92
C GLY A 211 20.59 11.63 -9.22
N ILE A 212 19.92 10.53 -8.86
CA ILE A 212 20.43 9.17 -9.11
C ILE A 212 20.57 8.90 -10.62
N VAL A 213 19.61 9.32 -11.45
CA VAL A 213 19.68 9.18 -12.90
C VAL A 213 20.88 9.95 -13.47
N SER A 214 21.08 11.20 -13.02
CA SER A 214 22.24 12.02 -13.42
C SER A 214 23.57 11.35 -13.05
N ASP A 215 23.67 10.82 -11.84
CA ASP A 215 24.88 10.14 -11.37
C ASP A 215 25.13 8.82 -12.11
N ASN A 216 24.08 8.05 -12.43
CA ASN A 216 24.20 6.86 -13.27
C ASN A 216 24.77 7.19 -14.65
N ILE A 217 24.29 8.27 -15.28
CA ILE A 217 24.81 8.73 -16.60
C ILE A 217 26.26 9.16 -16.49
N LYS A 218 26.62 10.00 -15.51
CA LYS A 218 28.00 10.45 -15.28
C LYS A 218 28.96 9.26 -15.08
N ASN A 219 28.57 8.32 -14.22
CA ASN A 219 29.39 7.15 -13.92
C ASN A 219 29.51 6.22 -15.12
N PHE A 220 28.47 6.08 -15.93
CA PHE A 220 28.55 5.35 -17.20
C PHE A 220 29.56 6.00 -18.16
N LEU A 221 29.49 7.31 -18.35
CA LEU A 221 30.42 8.05 -19.22
C LEU A 221 31.86 7.97 -18.74
N ASN A 222 32.09 7.89 -17.43
CA ASN A 222 33.41 7.73 -16.82
C ASN A 222 33.91 6.26 -16.82
N GLY A 223 33.20 5.33 -17.43
CA GLY A 223 33.58 3.92 -17.50
C GLY A 223 33.32 3.12 -16.20
N THR A 224 32.67 3.69 -15.20
CA THR A 224 32.40 3.07 -13.90
C THR A 224 30.87 3.04 -13.59
N PRO A 225 30.04 2.37 -14.40
CA PRO A 225 28.61 2.39 -14.24
C PRO A 225 28.18 1.85 -12.87
N THR A 226 27.33 2.60 -12.18
CA THR A 226 26.73 2.25 -10.89
C THR A 226 25.28 1.79 -11.06
N ASN A 227 24.72 1.11 -10.04
CA ASN A 227 23.35 0.60 -10.05
C ASN A 227 23.00 -0.28 -11.28
N LYS A 228 24.00 -0.94 -11.85
CA LYS A 228 23.85 -1.80 -13.01
C LYS A 228 23.07 -3.06 -12.65
N VAL A 229 22.12 -3.48 -13.52
CA VAL A 229 21.22 -4.63 -13.31
C VAL A 229 21.35 -5.71 -14.38
N ASN A 230 22.28 -5.56 -15.35
CA ASN A 230 22.57 -6.53 -16.41
C ASN A 230 24.08 -6.75 -16.59
#